data_8a33bae728d61c1864312d8b65e3854f
#
_entry.id   8a33bae728d61c1864312d8b65e3854f
#
_cell.length_a   1.000
_cell.length_b   1.000
_cell.length_c   1.000
_cell.angle_alpha   90.00
_cell.angle_beta   90.00
_cell.angle_gamma   90.00
#
_symmetry.space_group_name_H-M   'P 1'
#
loop_
_entity.id
_entity.type
_entity.pdbx_description
1 polymer ?
#
loop_
_entity_poly.entity_id
_entity_poly.type
_entity_poly.pdbx_seq_one_letter_code
_entity_poly.pdbx_strand_id
1 'polypeptide(L)'
;MHITVDEEDGRPIYRQIADELKALIARGELREGAPLPPVRQLAGDLGVNLNTVAIAYRELQAEGLLNVRHGAGATVAARDLATRGRPSEEELRKPLRAALTGLVLAGLRRAEIMALVGDELRALLKGAK
;
A
#
# COMPACT_ATOMS: atom_id res chain seq x y z
N MET A 1 8.91 11.37 -2.32
CA MET A 1 7.86 10.54 -1.70
C MET A 1 6.95 11.44 -0.87
N HIS A 2 5.68 11.37 -1.12
CA HIS A 2 4.72 12.20 -0.41
C HIS A 2 3.60 11.32 0.16
N ILE A 3 3.46 11.33 1.49
CA ILE A 3 2.44 10.55 2.20
C ILE A 3 1.63 11.48 3.07
N THR A 4 0.32 11.35 3.01
CA THR A 4 -0.59 12.07 3.89
C THR A 4 -1.33 11.09 4.79
N VAL A 5 -1.50 11.47 6.05
CA VAL A 5 -2.31 10.70 6.98
C VAL A 5 -3.47 11.56 7.44
N ASP A 6 -4.62 10.93 7.62
CA ASP A 6 -5.85 11.59 8.04
C ASP A 6 -6.35 10.95 9.33
N GLU A 7 -6.30 11.69 10.41
CA GLU A 7 -6.73 11.19 11.72
C GLU A 7 -8.23 10.92 11.78
N GLU A 8 -9.00 11.53 10.88
CA GLU A 8 -10.44 11.32 10.83
C GLU A 8 -10.85 10.12 9.98
N ASP A 9 -9.89 9.55 9.23
CA ASP A 9 -10.11 8.31 8.50
C ASP A 9 -10.30 7.19 9.53
N GLY A 10 -11.28 6.32 9.33
CA GLY A 10 -11.55 5.21 10.24
C GLY A 10 -10.45 4.17 10.34
N ARG A 11 -9.50 4.17 9.40
CA ARG A 11 -8.39 3.21 9.43
C ARG A 11 -7.29 3.69 10.39
N PRO A 12 -6.63 2.76 11.10
CA PRO A 12 -5.47 3.13 11.92
C PRO A 12 -4.39 3.82 11.08
N ILE A 13 -3.63 4.70 11.72
CA ILE A 13 -2.59 5.47 11.01
C ILE A 13 -1.56 4.56 10.35
N TYR A 14 -1.13 3.47 11.03
CA TYR A 14 -0.15 2.55 10.43
C TYR A 14 -0.70 1.93 9.14
N ARG A 15 -2.00 1.66 9.09
CA ARG A 15 -2.64 1.10 7.90
C ARG A 15 -2.63 2.11 6.76
N GLN A 16 -2.90 3.37 7.06
CA GLN A 16 -2.84 4.42 6.05
C GLN A 16 -1.44 4.56 5.46
N ILE A 17 -0.42 4.51 6.32
CA ILE A 17 0.98 4.59 5.88
C ILE A 17 1.31 3.40 4.98
N ALA A 18 0.95 2.19 5.41
CA ALA A 18 1.22 0.98 4.64
C ALA A 18 0.51 1.03 3.28
N ASP A 19 -0.76 1.45 3.26
CA ASP A 19 -1.53 1.52 2.01
C ASP A 19 -0.96 2.56 1.06
N GLU A 20 -0.52 3.72 1.58
CA GLU A 20 0.10 4.75 0.75
C GLU A 20 1.41 4.28 0.15
N LEU A 21 2.24 3.59 0.93
CA LEU A 21 3.50 3.04 0.42
C LEU A 21 3.25 1.98 -0.64
N LYS A 22 2.26 1.11 -0.42
CA LYS A 22 1.88 0.10 -1.41
C LYS A 22 1.43 0.74 -2.72
N ALA A 23 0.63 1.81 -2.63
CA ALA A 23 0.16 2.52 -3.81
C ALA A 23 1.32 3.14 -4.58
N LEU A 24 2.30 3.73 -3.88
CA LEU A 24 3.48 4.30 -4.51
C LEU A 24 4.30 3.22 -5.24
N ILE A 25 4.42 2.04 -4.63
CA ILE A 25 5.12 0.91 -5.25
C ILE A 25 4.33 0.43 -6.48
N ALA A 26 3.02 0.29 -6.35
CA ALA A 26 2.16 -0.17 -7.44
C ALA A 26 2.20 0.77 -8.65
N ARG A 27 2.21 2.08 -8.40
CA ARG A 27 2.27 3.09 -9.46
C ARG A 27 3.65 3.22 -10.10
N GLY A 28 4.67 2.58 -9.52
CA GLY A 28 6.03 2.70 -10.02
C GLY A 28 6.78 3.94 -9.56
N GLU A 29 6.19 4.72 -8.64
CA GLU A 29 6.86 5.90 -8.08
C GLU A 29 7.95 5.49 -7.09
N LEU A 30 7.78 4.35 -6.42
CA LEU A 30 8.82 3.72 -5.62
C LEU A 30 9.23 2.43 -6.32
N ARG A 31 10.34 2.47 -7.01
CA ARG A 31 10.84 1.33 -7.79
C ARG A 31 11.67 0.40 -6.93
N GLU A 32 11.89 -0.81 -7.42
CA GLU A 32 12.75 -1.77 -6.75
C GLU A 32 14.11 -1.15 -6.45
N GLY A 33 14.59 -1.34 -5.24
CA GLY A 33 15.85 -0.78 -4.77
C GLY A 33 15.75 0.66 -4.28
N ALA A 34 14.63 1.34 -4.49
CA ALA A 34 14.48 2.72 -4.04
C ALA A 34 14.54 2.79 -2.52
N PRO A 35 15.27 3.77 -1.97
CA PRO A 35 15.38 3.89 -0.52
C PRO A 35 14.14 4.59 0.06
N LEU A 36 13.76 4.13 1.25
CA LEU A 36 12.77 4.82 2.07
C LEU A 36 13.48 5.46 3.25
N PRO A 37 12.94 6.54 3.79
CA PRO A 37 13.56 7.17 4.97
C PRO A 37 13.56 6.21 6.17
N PRO A 38 14.51 6.39 7.10
CA PRO A 38 14.45 5.66 8.35
C PRO A 38 13.15 5.92 9.09
N VAL A 39 12.72 4.94 9.88
CA VAL A 39 11.46 5.02 10.63
C VAL A 39 11.34 6.33 11.39
N ARG A 40 12.41 6.73 12.09
CA ARG A 40 12.42 7.95 12.89
C ARG A 40 12.18 9.21 12.05
N GLN A 41 12.80 9.27 10.87
CA GLN A 41 12.63 10.42 9.99
C GLN A 41 11.20 10.52 9.47
N LEU A 42 10.64 9.41 8.99
CA LEU A 42 9.28 9.43 8.46
C LEU A 42 8.27 9.76 9.56
N ALA A 43 8.46 9.21 10.76
CA ALA A 43 7.61 9.54 11.90
C ALA A 43 7.63 11.03 12.21
N GLY A 44 8.81 11.64 12.18
CA GLY A 44 8.95 13.08 12.38
C GLY A 44 8.28 13.89 11.28
N ASP A 45 8.47 13.49 10.04
CA ASP A 45 7.88 14.18 8.88
C ASP A 45 6.35 14.14 8.90
N LEU A 46 5.78 13.03 9.34
CA LEU A 46 4.32 12.84 9.39
C LEU A 46 3.71 13.30 10.72
N GLY A 47 4.53 13.57 11.72
CA GLY A 47 4.03 13.93 13.05
C GLY A 47 3.34 12.80 13.76
N VAL A 48 3.80 11.56 13.56
CA VAL A 48 3.21 10.37 14.17
C VAL A 48 4.21 9.64 15.05
N ASN A 49 3.70 8.69 15.81
CA ASN A 49 4.53 7.88 16.71
C ASN A 49 5.51 7.01 15.90
N LEU A 50 6.73 6.90 16.39
CA LEU A 50 7.78 6.07 15.82
C LEU A 50 7.30 4.62 15.59
N ASN A 51 6.62 4.05 16.61
CA ASN A 51 6.13 2.68 16.52
C ASN A 51 5.09 2.49 15.41
N THR A 52 4.31 3.53 15.12
CA THR A 52 3.30 3.49 14.06
C THR A 52 3.96 3.27 12.71
N VAL A 53 5.03 3.99 12.42
CA VAL A 53 5.78 3.81 11.18
C VAL A 53 6.48 2.45 11.16
N ALA A 54 7.04 2.04 12.31
CA ALA A 54 7.71 0.74 12.40
C ALA A 54 6.77 -0.42 12.11
N ILE A 55 5.53 -0.35 12.57
CA ILE A 55 4.52 -1.37 12.29
C ILE A 55 4.23 -1.43 10.79
N ALA A 56 4.06 -0.27 10.14
CA ALA A 56 3.82 -0.22 8.71
C ALA A 56 4.98 -0.85 7.93
N TYR A 57 6.21 -0.51 8.27
CA TYR A 57 7.39 -1.06 7.59
C TYR A 57 7.48 -2.57 7.77
N ARG A 58 7.23 -3.07 8.99
CA ARG A 58 7.27 -4.51 9.25
C ARG A 58 6.20 -5.27 8.48
N GLU A 59 5.01 -4.70 8.35
CA GLU A 59 3.96 -5.31 7.53
C GLU A 59 4.40 -5.45 6.09
N LEU A 60 4.96 -4.38 5.53
CA LEU A 60 5.40 -4.40 4.13
C LEU A 60 6.57 -5.36 3.94
N GLN A 61 7.44 -5.48 4.94
CA GLN A 61 8.51 -6.46 4.90
C GLN A 61 7.95 -7.89 4.92
N ALA A 62 6.95 -8.14 5.76
CA ALA A 62 6.31 -9.45 5.84
C ALA A 62 5.64 -9.83 4.52
N GLU A 63 5.12 -8.84 3.79
CA GLU A 63 4.51 -9.05 2.48
C GLU A 63 5.54 -9.13 1.35
N GLY A 64 6.82 -8.99 1.66
CA GLY A 64 7.88 -9.07 0.66
C GLY A 64 8.06 -7.81 -0.17
N LEU A 65 7.50 -6.68 0.26
CA LEU A 65 7.57 -5.42 -0.48
C LEU A 65 8.74 -4.54 -0.06
N LEU A 66 9.23 -4.68 1.17
CA LEU A 66 10.36 -3.92 1.68
C LEU A 66 11.42 -4.83 2.25
N ASN A 67 12.67 -4.38 2.15
CA ASN A 67 13.80 -4.90 2.93
C ASN A 67 14.11 -3.85 3.99
N VAL A 68 13.86 -4.17 5.26
CA VAL A 68 14.07 -3.24 6.36
C VAL A 68 15.42 -3.56 7.00
N ARG A 69 16.28 -2.55 7.11
CA ARG A 69 17.58 -2.69 7.76
C ARG A 69 17.60 -1.98 9.09
N HIS A 70 18.15 -2.64 10.07
CA HIS A 70 18.24 -2.10 11.42
C HIS A 70 19.01 -0.77 11.40
N GLY A 71 18.33 0.31 11.79
CA GLY A 71 18.93 1.63 11.93
C GLY A 71 19.26 2.35 10.63
N ALA A 72 19.02 1.75 9.47
CA ALA A 72 19.44 2.31 8.19
C ALA A 72 18.30 2.51 7.19
N GLY A 73 17.04 2.49 7.67
CA GLY A 73 15.88 2.66 6.81
C GLY A 73 15.52 1.39 6.08
N ALA A 74 14.87 1.54 4.93
CA ALA A 74 14.37 0.43 4.17
C ALA A 74 14.57 0.70 2.67
N THR A 75 14.53 -0.37 1.88
CA THR A 75 14.52 -0.27 0.42
C THR A 75 13.36 -1.08 -0.12
N VAL A 76 12.87 -0.72 -1.29
CA VAL A 76 11.83 -1.49 -1.96
C VAL A 76 12.43 -2.80 -2.44
N ALA A 77 11.82 -3.91 -2.04
CA ALA A 77 12.30 -5.25 -2.39
C ALA A 77 11.99 -5.57 -3.85
N ALA A 78 12.83 -6.42 -4.44
CA ALA A 78 12.55 -6.95 -5.76
C ALA A 78 11.34 -7.88 -5.70
N ARG A 79 10.38 -7.67 -6.60
CA ARG A 79 9.21 -8.54 -6.71
C ARG A 79 9.49 -9.61 -7.76
N ASP A 80 10.07 -10.69 -7.32
CA ASP A 80 10.41 -11.79 -8.22
C ASP A 80 9.22 -12.73 -8.37
N LEU A 81 8.32 -12.37 -9.26
CA LEU A 81 7.12 -13.17 -9.53
C LEU A 81 7.46 -14.50 -10.21
N ALA A 82 8.61 -14.60 -10.84
CA ALA A 82 9.04 -15.84 -11.46
C ALA A 82 9.44 -16.88 -10.41
N THR A 83 10.07 -16.44 -9.31
CA THR A 83 10.50 -17.32 -8.24
C THR A 83 9.41 -17.56 -7.19
N ARG A 84 8.74 -16.48 -6.79
CA ARG A 84 7.69 -16.55 -5.77
C ARG A 84 6.35 -16.98 -6.32
N GLY A 85 6.14 -16.77 -7.61
CA GLY A 85 4.85 -16.99 -8.24
C GLY A 85 3.86 -15.89 -7.91
N ARG A 86 2.78 -15.82 -8.67
CA ARG A 86 1.69 -14.92 -8.39
C ARG A 86 0.76 -15.57 -7.37
N PRO A 87 0.08 -14.79 -6.52
CA PRO A 87 -0.99 -15.33 -5.69
C PRO A 87 -2.04 -15.99 -6.58
N SER A 88 -2.73 -16.98 -6.06
CA SER A 88 -3.79 -17.66 -6.80
C SER A 88 -4.95 -16.69 -7.04
N GLU A 89 -5.74 -16.97 -8.05
CA GLU A 89 -6.93 -16.19 -8.34
C GLU A 89 -7.86 -16.11 -7.12
N GLU A 90 -8.02 -17.24 -6.42
CA GLU A 90 -8.86 -17.28 -5.21
C GLU A 90 -8.32 -16.37 -4.10
N GLU A 91 -7.02 -16.37 -3.90
CA GLU A 91 -6.40 -15.48 -2.90
C GLU A 91 -6.61 -14.01 -3.24
N LEU A 92 -6.58 -13.67 -4.53
CA LEU A 92 -6.79 -12.30 -4.99
C LEU A 92 -8.25 -11.90 -4.93
N ARG A 93 -9.17 -12.85 -5.12
CA ARG A 93 -10.61 -12.57 -5.08
C ARG A 93 -11.12 -12.20 -3.69
N LYS A 94 -10.50 -12.74 -2.64
CA LYS A 94 -10.96 -12.49 -1.28
C LYS A 94 -10.98 -11.00 -0.90
N PRO A 95 -9.85 -10.28 -1.01
CA PRO A 95 -9.88 -8.85 -0.70
C PRO A 95 -10.76 -8.05 -1.67
N LEU A 96 -10.80 -8.46 -2.93
CA LEU A 96 -11.67 -7.80 -3.91
C LEU A 96 -13.14 -7.95 -3.52
N ARG A 97 -13.54 -9.18 -3.15
CA ARG A 97 -14.91 -9.45 -2.73
C ARG A 97 -15.28 -8.63 -1.49
N ALA A 98 -14.37 -8.52 -0.53
CA ALA A 98 -14.62 -7.73 0.67
C ALA A 98 -14.86 -6.26 0.34
N ALA A 99 -14.04 -5.70 -0.54
CA ALA A 99 -14.19 -4.30 -0.96
C ALA A 99 -15.52 -4.09 -1.69
N LEU A 100 -15.84 -4.98 -2.64
CA LEU A 100 -17.10 -4.89 -3.38
C LEU A 100 -18.32 -5.05 -2.48
N THR A 101 -18.24 -5.93 -1.52
CA THR A 101 -19.33 -6.13 -0.53
C THR A 101 -19.62 -4.81 0.18
N GLY A 102 -18.57 -4.08 0.60
CA GLY A 102 -18.75 -2.79 1.24
C GLY A 102 -19.46 -1.78 0.34
N LEU A 103 -19.10 -1.75 -0.94
CA LEU A 103 -19.72 -0.83 -1.90
C LEU A 103 -21.20 -1.17 -2.11
N VAL A 104 -21.50 -2.45 -2.22
CA VAL A 104 -22.91 -2.90 -2.36
C VAL A 104 -23.70 -2.52 -1.13
N LEU A 105 -23.14 -2.71 0.07
CA LEU A 105 -23.82 -2.35 1.31
C LEU A 105 -24.00 -0.85 1.46
N ALA A 106 -23.12 -0.06 0.84
CA ALA A 106 -23.25 1.40 0.82
C ALA A 106 -24.32 1.87 -0.17
N GLY A 107 -24.94 0.96 -0.92
CA GLY A 107 -26.03 1.27 -1.83
C GLY A 107 -25.61 1.59 -3.26
N LEU A 108 -24.36 1.35 -3.61
CA LEU A 108 -23.90 1.63 -4.96
C LEU A 108 -24.43 0.59 -5.95
N ARG A 109 -24.77 1.07 -7.15
CA ARG A 109 -25.19 0.21 -8.24
C ARG A 109 -23.99 -0.25 -9.07
N ARG A 110 -24.20 -1.26 -9.89
CA ARG A 110 -23.16 -1.82 -10.73
C ARG A 110 -22.38 -0.75 -11.50
N ALA A 111 -23.09 0.18 -12.15
CA ALA A 111 -22.42 1.21 -12.96
C ALA A 111 -21.55 2.13 -12.09
N GLU A 112 -22.03 2.46 -10.90
CA GLU A 112 -21.28 3.29 -9.97
C GLU A 112 -20.02 2.57 -9.49
N ILE A 113 -20.14 1.29 -9.18
CA ILE A 113 -19.00 0.46 -8.74
C ILE A 113 -17.97 0.36 -9.86
N MET A 114 -18.43 0.08 -11.08
CA MET A 114 -17.52 -0.03 -12.23
C MET A 114 -16.80 1.29 -12.51
N ALA A 115 -17.47 2.42 -12.31
CA ALA A 115 -16.85 3.72 -12.47
C ALA A 115 -15.75 3.94 -11.44
N LEU A 116 -16.01 3.60 -10.17
CA LEU A 116 -15.02 3.73 -9.10
C LEU A 116 -13.82 2.82 -9.38
N VAL A 117 -14.07 1.59 -9.77
CA VAL A 117 -13.01 0.64 -10.10
C VAL A 117 -12.13 1.17 -11.23
N GLY A 118 -12.77 1.70 -12.28
CA GLY A 118 -12.04 2.28 -13.42
C GLY A 118 -11.18 3.46 -13.01
N ASP A 119 -11.71 4.35 -12.17
CA ASP A 119 -10.97 5.51 -11.67
C ASP A 119 -9.74 5.09 -10.87
N GLU A 120 -9.92 4.13 -9.97
CA GLU A 120 -8.80 3.66 -9.14
C GLU A 120 -7.75 2.93 -9.97
N LEU A 121 -8.18 2.13 -10.94
CA LEU A 121 -7.24 1.46 -11.84
C LEU A 121 -6.40 2.45 -12.64
N ARG A 122 -7.03 3.51 -13.15
CA ARG A 122 -6.30 4.55 -13.88
C ARG A 122 -5.23 5.20 -13.01
N ALA A 123 -5.57 5.47 -11.75
CA ALA A 123 -4.61 6.06 -10.82
C ALA A 123 -3.44 5.12 -10.54
N LEU A 124 -3.72 3.83 -10.31
CA LEU A 124 -2.68 2.85 -10.00
C LEU A 124 -1.83 2.48 -11.19
N LEU A 125 -2.39 2.48 -12.39
CA LEU A 125 -1.69 2.08 -13.61
C LEU A 125 -1.09 3.26 -14.36
N LYS A 126 -1.17 4.46 -13.81
CA LYS A 126 -0.71 5.68 -14.49
C LYS A 126 0.76 5.63 -14.91
N GLY A 127 1.62 5.00 -14.12
CA GLY A 127 3.03 4.84 -14.45
C GLY A 127 3.34 3.53 -15.16
N ALA A 128 2.38 2.65 -15.36
CA ALA A 128 2.59 1.35 -15.97
C ALA A 128 2.48 1.45 -17.50
N LYS A 129 3.26 0.63 -18.17
CA LYS A 129 3.24 0.56 -19.63
C LYS A 129 2.72 -0.78 -20.10
#